data_39d2cfe287de7e768fe855001c6828aa
#
_entry.id   39d2cfe287de7e768fe855001c6828aa
#
_cell.length_a   1.000
_cell.length_b   1.000
_cell.length_c   1.000
_cell.angle_alpha   90.00
_cell.angle_beta   90.00
_cell.angle_gamma   90.00
#
_symmetry.space_group_name_H-M   'P 1'
#
loop_
_entity.id
_entity.type
_entity.pdbx_description
1 polymer ?
#
loop_
_entity_poly.entity_id
_entity_poly.type
_entity_poly.pdbx_seq_one_letter_code
_entity_poly.pdbx_strand_id
1 'polypeptide(L)'
;MTRPTEPPARDPDCDVEFFWDPVCPFAWLTSRWLIEVASRRELSIDWRFISLRLINKDKDYDSHFPPGYEFGHTAGLRMLRVAAAIRDDLGRQALGPVVTAYGESYFDKPQGSGMRGRLSTPDHLLEVLDRAGLDRGFASAADDHGWDAMIDAEGEMALARTGRDVGTPILTVTASEQSFFGPVISRVPMGEEAERLWDAVTTLASFPGFAELKRSLREVPRLNILGGLTDEVVEEDWEAGHKRMDD
;
A
#
# COMPACT_ATOMS: atom_id res chain seq x y z
N MET A 1 -19.51 15.69 -13.52
CA MET A 1 -19.47 14.29 -13.99
C MET A 1 -19.70 13.39 -12.81
N THR A 2 -20.50 12.34 -12.93
CA THR A 2 -20.62 11.29 -11.90
C THR A 2 -19.34 10.48 -11.87
N ARG A 3 -18.78 10.29 -10.66
CA ARG A 3 -17.58 9.44 -10.49
C ARG A 3 -17.94 7.97 -10.65
N PRO A 4 -17.01 7.12 -11.11
CA PRO A 4 -17.25 5.68 -11.19
C PRO A 4 -17.47 5.11 -9.79
N THR A 5 -18.40 4.18 -9.67
CA THR A 5 -18.70 3.45 -8.42
C THR A 5 -18.15 2.03 -8.41
N GLU A 6 -17.77 1.53 -9.58
CA GLU A 6 -17.17 0.20 -9.75
C GLU A 6 -15.69 0.31 -10.07
N PRO A 7 -14.87 -0.63 -9.60
CA PRO A 7 -13.46 -0.66 -9.96
C PRO A 7 -13.30 -0.95 -11.45
N PRO A 8 -12.28 -0.41 -12.12
CA PRO A 8 -11.99 -0.77 -13.49
C PRO A 8 -11.65 -2.26 -13.58
N ALA A 9 -11.95 -2.87 -14.72
CA ALA A 9 -11.52 -4.23 -14.99
C ALA A 9 -10.00 -4.36 -14.80
N ARG A 10 -9.54 -5.56 -14.42
CA ARG A 10 -8.09 -5.87 -14.37
C ARG A 10 -7.47 -5.60 -15.74
N ASP A 11 -6.24 -5.12 -15.75
CA ASP A 11 -5.43 -5.11 -16.96
C ASP A 11 -5.22 -6.56 -17.43
N PRO A 12 -5.66 -6.93 -18.66
CA PRO A 12 -5.50 -8.29 -19.12
C PRO A 12 -4.04 -8.73 -19.28
N ASP A 13 -3.14 -7.76 -19.47
CA ASP A 13 -1.72 -7.99 -19.71
C ASP A 13 -0.86 -7.83 -18.45
N CYS A 14 -1.48 -7.63 -17.25
CA CYS A 14 -0.70 -7.52 -16.02
C CYS A 14 -0.32 -8.91 -15.48
N ASP A 15 0.90 -8.99 -14.94
CA ASP A 15 1.41 -10.18 -14.24
C ASP A 15 0.99 -10.18 -12.76
N VAL A 16 0.77 -8.98 -12.21
CA VAL A 16 0.46 -8.77 -10.79
C VAL A 16 -0.56 -7.66 -10.60
N GLU A 17 -1.63 -7.91 -9.83
CA GLU A 17 -2.40 -6.84 -9.20
C GLU A 17 -1.84 -6.60 -7.80
N PHE A 18 -1.54 -5.35 -7.47
CA PHE A 18 -1.00 -4.97 -6.18
C PHE A 18 -1.90 -3.94 -5.48
N PHE A 19 -2.58 -4.39 -4.43
CA PHE A 19 -3.49 -3.55 -3.64
C PHE A 19 -2.71 -2.86 -2.52
N TRP A 20 -2.77 -1.54 -2.48
CA TRP A 20 -1.95 -0.72 -1.59
C TRP A 20 -2.72 0.44 -0.98
N ASP A 21 -2.26 0.86 0.21
CA ASP A 21 -2.62 2.12 0.85
C ASP A 21 -1.36 2.98 0.99
N PRO A 22 -1.40 4.28 0.65
CA PRO A 22 -0.23 5.18 0.68
C PRO A 22 0.44 5.32 2.05
N VAL A 23 -0.28 5.06 3.14
CA VAL A 23 0.25 5.22 4.50
C VAL A 23 0.71 3.90 5.13
N CYS A 24 0.53 2.77 4.42
CA CYS A 24 0.97 1.48 4.91
C CYS A 24 2.48 1.26 4.67
N PRO A 25 3.30 1.14 5.74
CA PRO A 25 4.75 0.93 5.58
C PRO A 25 5.09 -0.39 4.90
N PHE A 26 4.29 -1.43 5.13
CA PHE A 26 4.52 -2.74 4.49
C PHE A 26 4.14 -2.73 3.02
N ALA A 27 3.06 -2.04 2.65
CA ALA A 27 2.72 -1.85 1.24
C ALA A 27 3.83 -1.06 0.52
N TRP A 28 4.42 -0.06 1.16
CA TRP A 28 5.57 0.67 0.61
C TRP A 28 6.76 -0.26 0.37
N LEU A 29 7.23 -0.98 1.38
CA LEU A 29 8.38 -1.87 1.24
C LEU A 29 8.16 -2.96 0.20
N THR A 30 6.98 -3.57 0.20
CA THR A 30 6.62 -4.61 -0.77
C THR A 30 6.49 -4.05 -2.18
N SER A 31 6.00 -2.82 -2.35
CA SER A 31 5.98 -2.15 -3.65
C SER A 31 7.39 -1.92 -4.22
N ARG A 32 8.36 -1.56 -3.37
CA ARG A 32 9.77 -1.39 -3.80
C ARG A 32 10.39 -2.70 -4.24
N TRP A 33 10.16 -3.78 -3.46
CA TRP A 33 10.56 -5.13 -3.87
C TRP A 33 9.92 -5.54 -5.19
N LEU A 34 8.62 -5.31 -5.36
CA LEU A 34 7.91 -5.69 -6.58
C LEU A 34 8.43 -4.91 -7.81
N ILE A 35 8.74 -3.62 -7.66
CA ILE A 35 9.37 -2.83 -8.73
C ILE A 35 10.78 -3.35 -9.06
N GLU A 36 11.58 -3.73 -8.06
CA GLU A 36 12.90 -4.34 -8.29
C GLU A 36 12.76 -5.63 -9.12
N VAL A 37 11.84 -6.51 -8.73
CA VAL A 37 11.56 -7.75 -9.48
C VAL A 37 11.05 -7.44 -10.88
N ALA A 38 10.11 -6.50 -11.03
CA ALA A 38 9.54 -6.12 -12.30
C ALA A 38 10.60 -5.60 -13.29
N SER A 39 11.56 -4.81 -12.80
CA SER A 39 12.65 -4.30 -13.63
C SER A 39 13.60 -5.40 -14.15
N ARG A 40 13.72 -6.52 -13.42
CA ARG A 40 14.62 -7.63 -13.73
C ARG A 40 13.95 -8.73 -14.55
N ARG A 41 12.63 -8.87 -14.43
CA ARG A 41 11.83 -9.94 -15.05
C ARG A 41 10.80 -9.42 -16.05
N GLU A 42 10.83 -8.12 -16.34
CA GLU A 42 9.89 -7.46 -17.27
C GLU A 42 8.41 -7.70 -16.91
N LEU A 43 8.10 -7.70 -15.58
CA LEU A 43 6.73 -7.89 -15.11
C LEU A 43 5.93 -6.58 -15.16
N SER A 44 4.66 -6.70 -15.50
CA SER A 44 3.70 -5.59 -15.44
C SER A 44 2.87 -5.61 -14.16
N ILE A 45 2.72 -4.43 -13.53
CA ILE A 45 2.01 -4.26 -12.25
C ILE A 45 0.76 -3.41 -12.48
N ASP A 46 -0.41 -3.97 -12.15
CA ASP A 46 -1.66 -3.20 -12.03
C ASP A 46 -1.83 -2.73 -10.59
N TRP A 47 -1.69 -1.41 -10.39
CA TRP A 47 -1.80 -0.77 -9.08
C TRP A 47 -3.27 -0.60 -8.70
N ARG A 48 -3.70 -1.23 -7.60
CA ARG A 48 -5.07 -1.30 -7.13
C ARG A 48 -5.21 -0.66 -5.75
N PHE A 49 -6.39 -0.16 -5.43
CA PHE A 49 -6.62 0.54 -4.17
C PHE A 49 -7.20 -0.38 -3.09
N ILE A 50 -6.68 -0.24 -1.88
CA ILE A 50 -7.30 -0.74 -0.66
C ILE A 50 -7.08 0.32 0.44
N SER A 51 -8.15 0.93 0.92
CA SER A 51 -8.04 1.99 1.92
C SER A 51 -8.13 1.45 3.33
N LEU A 52 -7.08 1.64 4.14
CA LEU A 52 -7.11 1.33 5.57
C LEU A 52 -8.22 2.09 6.30
N ARG A 53 -8.59 3.30 5.84
CA ARG A 53 -9.71 4.04 6.42
C ARG A 53 -11.06 3.38 6.16
N LEU A 54 -11.27 2.90 4.92
CA LEU A 54 -12.55 2.31 4.51
C LEU A 54 -12.72 0.89 5.06
N ILE A 55 -11.71 0.04 5.01
CA ILE A 55 -11.80 -1.33 5.56
C ILE A 55 -11.96 -1.35 7.09
N ASN A 56 -11.65 -0.26 7.76
CA ASN A 56 -11.83 -0.11 9.21
C ASN A 56 -12.94 0.87 9.58
N LYS A 57 -13.83 1.23 8.65
CA LYS A 57 -14.87 2.26 8.86
C LYS A 57 -15.84 1.95 10.00
N ASP A 58 -16.05 0.68 10.30
CA ASP A 58 -16.97 0.22 11.34
C ASP A 58 -16.27 -0.01 12.70
N LYS A 59 -14.95 0.24 12.78
CA LYS A 59 -14.18 0.13 14.02
C LYS A 59 -14.15 1.46 14.76
N ASP A 60 -14.27 1.40 16.06
CA ASP A 60 -14.01 2.52 16.95
C ASP A 60 -12.49 2.72 17.03
N TYR A 61 -11.98 3.81 16.45
CA TYR A 61 -10.55 4.08 16.37
C TYR A 61 -9.89 4.30 17.73
N ASP A 62 -10.59 4.91 18.67
CA ASP A 62 -10.04 5.21 20.01
C ASP A 62 -9.79 3.94 20.83
N SER A 63 -10.59 2.89 20.60
CA SER A 63 -10.47 1.63 21.32
C SER A 63 -9.67 0.55 20.58
N HIS A 64 -9.51 0.66 19.27
CA HIS A 64 -8.88 -0.39 18.42
C HIS A 64 -7.51 -0.03 17.90
N PHE A 65 -7.15 1.25 17.87
CA PHE A 65 -5.90 1.71 17.27
C PHE A 65 -5.16 2.67 18.19
N PRO A 66 -3.83 2.71 18.09
CA PRO A 66 -3.03 3.71 18.78
C PRO A 66 -3.39 5.15 18.35
N PRO A 67 -3.12 6.15 19.20
CA PRO A 67 -3.38 7.55 18.87
C PRO A 67 -2.78 7.98 17.52
N GLY A 68 -3.56 8.73 16.74
CA GLY A 68 -3.14 9.26 15.44
C GLY A 68 -3.30 8.28 14.26
N TYR A 69 -3.79 7.05 14.46
CA TYR A 69 -4.06 6.13 13.34
C TYR A 69 -5.23 6.61 12.49
N GLU A 70 -6.29 7.15 13.11
CA GLU A 70 -7.41 7.69 12.35
C GLU A 70 -6.98 8.80 11.40
N PHE A 71 -6.13 9.73 11.90
CA PHE A 71 -5.55 10.78 11.07
C PHE A 71 -4.74 10.20 9.90
N GLY A 72 -3.86 9.23 10.17
CA GLY A 72 -3.04 8.56 9.15
C GLY A 72 -3.89 7.87 8.10
N HIS A 73 -4.86 7.06 8.52
CA HIS A 73 -5.74 6.32 7.59
C HIS A 73 -6.63 7.29 6.77
N THR A 74 -7.10 8.39 7.38
CA THR A 74 -7.84 9.44 6.67
C THR A 74 -6.96 10.14 5.64
N ALA A 75 -5.70 10.43 5.99
CA ALA A 75 -4.74 10.97 5.03
C ALA A 75 -4.49 10.00 3.86
N GLY A 76 -4.37 8.69 4.12
CA GLY A 76 -4.26 7.66 3.09
C GLY A 76 -5.44 7.69 2.11
N LEU A 77 -6.67 7.74 2.62
CA LEU A 77 -7.86 7.83 1.77
C LEU A 77 -7.87 9.09 0.90
N ARG A 78 -7.49 10.25 1.45
CA ARG A 78 -7.37 11.50 0.68
C ARG A 78 -6.36 11.36 -0.47
N MET A 79 -5.23 10.71 -0.21
CA MET A 79 -4.21 10.43 -1.22
C MET A 79 -4.70 9.43 -2.27
N LEU A 80 -5.48 8.41 -1.88
CA LEU A 80 -6.10 7.48 -2.82
C LEU A 80 -7.14 8.15 -3.72
N ARG A 81 -7.91 9.13 -3.24
CA ARG A 81 -8.82 9.92 -4.07
C ARG A 81 -8.07 10.68 -5.18
N VAL A 82 -6.91 11.27 -4.85
CA VAL A 82 -6.05 11.91 -5.86
C VAL A 82 -5.54 10.88 -6.87
N ALA A 83 -5.06 9.72 -6.41
CA ALA A 83 -4.62 8.63 -7.28
C ALA A 83 -5.76 8.11 -8.17
N ALA A 84 -6.98 8.04 -7.64
CA ALA A 84 -8.16 7.64 -8.41
C ALA A 84 -8.49 8.62 -9.53
N ALA A 85 -8.43 9.93 -9.26
CA ALA A 85 -8.63 10.97 -10.26
C ALA A 85 -7.54 10.92 -11.36
N ILE A 86 -6.28 10.69 -10.97
CA ILE A 86 -5.17 10.52 -11.92
C ILE A 86 -5.40 9.30 -12.81
N ARG A 87 -5.79 8.16 -12.22
CA ARG A 87 -6.07 6.93 -12.97
C ARG A 87 -7.24 7.09 -13.95
N ASP A 88 -8.28 7.81 -13.55
CA ASP A 88 -9.47 8.06 -14.38
C ASP A 88 -9.15 8.91 -15.61
N ASP A 89 -8.29 9.92 -15.44
CA ASP A 89 -7.92 10.88 -16.50
C ASP A 89 -6.76 10.40 -17.38
N LEU A 90 -5.71 9.84 -16.77
CA LEU A 90 -4.46 9.51 -17.44
C LEU A 90 -4.23 8.00 -17.66
N GLY A 91 -5.12 7.16 -17.12
CA GLY A 91 -4.98 5.72 -17.19
C GLY A 91 -4.10 5.13 -16.09
N ARG A 92 -4.13 3.78 -15.98
CA ARG A 92 -3.49 3.03 -14.88
C ARG A 92 -1.96 3.13 -14.86
N GLN A 93 -1.35 3.32 -16.03
CA GLN A 93 0.12 3.47 -16.15
C GLN A 93 0.66 4.70 -15.42
N ALA A 94 -0.18 5.71 -15.16
CA ALA A 94 0.20 6.89 -14.41
C ALA A 94 0.42 6.61 -12.91
N LEU A 95 -0.08 5.48 -12.38
CA LEU A 95 -0.04 5.18 -10.94
C LEU A 95 1.35 4.79 -10.43
N GLY A 96 2.19 4.13 -11.20
CA GLY A 96 3.53 3.73 -10.75
C GLY A 96 4.37 4.91 -10.22
N PRO A 97 4.51 6.01 -10.98
CA PRO A 97 5.14 7.24 -10.50
C PRO A 97 4.47 7.83 -9.26
N VAL A 98 3.13 7.79 -9.16
CA VAL A 98 2.37 8.31 -8.01
C VAL A 98 2.64 7.50 -6.75
N VAL A 99 2.60 6.17 -6.83
CA VAL A 99 2.97 5.27 -5.72
C VAL A 99 4.36 5.57 -5.20
N THR A 100 5.32 5.77 -6.12
CA THR A 100 6.70 6.09 -5.77
C THR A 100 6.78 7.47 -5.09
N ALA A 101 6.18 8.50 -5.68
CA ALA A 101 6.22 9.85 -5.13
C ALA A 101 5.58 9.94 -3.74
N TYR A 102 4.46 9.25 -3.50
CA TYR A 102 3.85 9.19 -2.17
C TYR A 102 4.78 8.55 -1.14
N GLY A 103 5.33 7.38 -1.45
CA GLY A 103 6.21 6.69 -0.51
C GLY A 103 7.47 7.47 -0.18
N GLU A 104 8.17 8.01 -1.18
CA GLU A 104 9.37 8.83 -0.99
C GLU A 104 9.08 10.11 -0.19
N SER A 105 7.91 10.73 -0.40
CA SER A 105 7.52 11.94 0.30
C SER A 105 7.27 11.72 1.81
N TYR A 106 7.01 10.48 2.21
CA TYR A 106 6.70 10.11 3.57
C TYR A 106 7.75 9.20 4.21
N PHE A 107 7.97 8.01 3.66
CA PHE A 107 8.78 6.97 4.32
C PHE A 107 10.28 7.25 4.29
N ASP A 108 10.76 8.04 3.33
CA ASP A 108 12.15 8.43 3.23
C ASP A 108 12.50 9.66 4.09
N LYS A 109 11.50 10.28 4.73
CA LYS A 109 11.74 11.42 5.62
C LYS A 109 12.31 10.94 6.96
N PRO A 110 13.21 11.72 7.58
CA PRO A 110 13.74 11.35 8.88
C PRO A 110 12.65 11.25 9.96
N GLN A 111 12.86 10.36 10.93
CA GLN A 111 12.05 10.32 12.14
C GLN A 111 12.05 11.71 12.82
N GLY A 112 10.91 12.15 13.31
CA GLY A 112 10.77 13.47 13.92
C GLY A 112 10.67 14.64 12.95
N SER A 113 10.65 14.40 11.63
CA SER A 113 10.48 15.45 10.60
C SER A 113 9.14 16.20 10.66
N GLY A 114 8.18 15.72 11.46
CA GLY A 114 6.81 16.23 11.47
C GLY A 114 5.98 15.87 10.23
N MET A 115 6.53 15.03 9.34
CA MET A 115 5.88 14.68 8.08
C MET A 115 4.53 13.98 8.28
N ARG A 116 4.40 13.18 9.36
CA ARG A 116 3.13 12.52 9.69
C ARG A 116 1.96 13.51 9.79
N GLY A 117 2.18 14.67 10.44
CA GLY A 117 1.16 15.73 10.57
C GLY A 117 0.92 16.54 9.30
N ARG A 118 1.76 16.38 8.27
CA ARG A 118 1.65 17.06 6.98
C ARG A 118 1.02 16.20 5.88
N LEU A 119 0.83 14.90 6.15
CA LEU A 119 0.26 13.98 5.17
C LEU A 119 -1.07 14.51 4.62
N SER A 120 -1.24 14.40 3.31
CA SER A 120 -2.42 14.83 2.56
C SER A 120 -2.82 16.30 2.70
N THR A 121 -1.98 17.16 3.31
CA THR A 121 -2.19 18.62 3.23
C THR A 121 -2.05 19.10 1.78
N PRO A 122 -2.64 20.24 1.41
CA PRO A 122 -2.50 20.77 0.04
C PRO A 122 -1.04 20.88 -0.39
N ASP A 123 -0.15 21.40 0.47
CA ASP A 123 1.28 21.52 0.16
C ASP A 123 1.95 20.18 -0.09
N HIS A 124 1.63 19.16 0.73
CA HIS A 124 2.15 17.80 0.54
C HIS A 124 1.67 17.19 -0.78
N LEU A 125 0.38 17.33 -1.09
CA LEU A 125 -0.17 16.80 -2.35
C LEU A 125 0.46 17.47 -3.56
N LEU A 126 0.69 18.78 -3.51
CA LEU A 126 1.38 19.51 -4.57
C LEU A 126 2.84 19.06 -4.71
N GLU A 127 3.57 18.82 -3.60
CA GLU A 127 4.94 18.27 -3.63
C GLU A 127 4.96 16.90 -4.32
N VAL A 128 3.99 16.03 -4.01
CA VAL A 128 3.89 14.69 -4.63
C VAL A 128 3.60 14.78 -6.12
N LEU A 129 2.65 15.62 -6.52
CA LEU A 129 2.30 15.79 -7.93
C LEU A 129 3.47 16.34 -8.75
N ASP A 130 4.19 17.33 -8.21
CA ASP A 130 5.40 17.86 -8.85
C ASP A 130 6.46 16.77 -9.03
N ARG A 131 6.70 15.92 -8.02
CA ARG A 131 7.63 14.78 -8.11
C ARG A 131 7.22 13.75 -9.16
N ALA A 132 5.92 13.49 -9.27
CA ALA A 132 5.38 12.57 -10.25
C ALA A 132 5.30 13.18 -11.67
N GLY A 133 5.58 14.48 -11.83
CA GLY A 133 5.47 15.19 -13.11
C GLY A 133 4.02 15.37 -13.57
N LEU A 134 3.08 15.49 -12.63
CA LEU A 134 1.65 15.56 -12.90
C LEU A 134 1.05 16.94 -12.63
N ASP A 135 -0.11 17.21 -13.25
CA ASP A 135 -0.82 18.47 -13.05
C ASP A 135 -1.24 18.65 -11.58
N ARG A 136 -0.92 19.83 -11.04
CA ARG A 136 -1.23 20.20 -9.66
C ARG A 136 -2.76 20.25 -9.35
N GLY A 137 -3.58 20.39 -10.38
CA GLY A 137 -5.05 20.41 -10.27
C GLY A 137 -5.63 19.13 -9.68
N PHE A 138 -4.94 17.99 -9.82
CA PHE A 138 -5.35 16.72 -9.20
C PHE A 138 -5.42 16.78 -7.68
N ALA A 139 -4.68 17.69 -7.02
CA ALA A 139 -4.72 17.84 -5.57
C ALA A 139 -6.14 18.10 -5.02
N SER A 140 -7.00 18.76 -5.81
CA SER A 140 -8.38 19.04 -5.42
C SER A 140 -9.24 17.79 -5.23
N ALA A 141 -8.86 16.67 -5.83
CA ALA A 141 -9.57 15.39 -5.69
C ALA A 141 -9.48 14.80 -4.27
N ALA A 142 -8.53 15.25 -3.45
CA ALA A 142 -8.37 14.77 -2.06
C ALA A 142 -9.65 14.94 -1.22
N ASP A 143 -10.44 15.97 -1.49
CA ASP A 143 -11.68 16.29 -0.79
C ASP A 143 -12.93 15.86 -1.56
N ASP A 144 -12.78 15.21 -2.72
CA ASP A 144 -13.89 14.70 -3.52
C ASP A 144 -14.28 13.27 -3.07
N HIS A 145 -15.26 13.22 -2.17
CA HIS A 145 -15.83 11.97 -1.65
C HIS A 145 -16.51 11.09 -2.71
N GLY A 146 -16.73 11.62 -3.91
CA GLY A 146 -17.30 10.85 -5.02
C GLY A 146 -16.43 9.65 -5.45
N TRP A 147 -15.15 9.65 -5.08
CA TRP A 147 -14.22 8.53 -5.35
C TRP A 147 -14.32 7.39 -4.34
N ASP A 148 -14.92 7.62 -3.16
CA ASP A 148 -14.91 6.64 -2.07
C ASP A 148 -15.59 5.33 -2.45
N ALA A 149 -16.69 5.38 -3.19
CA ALA A 149 -17.44 4.19 -3.59
C ALA A 149 -16.59 3.23 -4.44
N MET A 150 -15.84 3.76 -5.40
CA MET A 150 -14.97 2.97 -6.26
C MET A 150 -13.75 2.42 -5.48
N ILE A 151 -13.15 3.23 -4.60
CA ILE A 151 -12.03 2.80 -3.76
C ILE A 151 -12.48 1.71 -2.78
N ASP A 152 -13.66 1.85 -2.16
CA ASP A 152 -14.24 0.85 -1.27
C ASP A 152 -14.52 -0.47 -2.02
N ALA A 153 -15.14 -0.39 -3.20
CA ALA A 153 -15.44 -1.56 -4.02
C ALA A 153 -14.16 -2.32 -4.46
N GLU A 154 -13.07 -1.61 -4.74
CA GLU A 154 -11.78 -2.20 -5.08
C GLU A 154 -11.14 -2.90 -3.86
N GLY A 155 -11.20 -2.29 -2.68
CA GLY A 155 -10.79 -2.90 -1.41
C GLY A 155 -11.64 -4.12 -1.05
N GLU A 156 -12.95 -4.05 -1.21
CA GLU A 156 -13.87 -5.18 -1.00
C GLU A 156 -13.56 -6.37 -1.93
N MET A 157 -13.21 -6.08 -3.18
CA MET A 157 -12.76 -7.11 -4.14
C MET A 157 -11.50 -7.83 -3.64
N ALA A 158 -10.52 -7.10 -3.10
CA ALA A 158 -9.31 -7.69 -2.54
C ALA A 158 -9.61 -8.56 -1.32
N LEU A 159 -10.41 -8.06 -0.37
CA LEU A 159 -10.81 -8.77 0.83
C LEU A 159 -11.67 -10.01 0.55
N ALA A 160 -12.48 -9.98 -0.50
CA ALA A 160 -13.25 -11.17 -0.91
C ALA A 160 -12.35 -12.33 -1.37
N ARG A 161 -11.13 -12.03 -1.83
CA ARG A 161 -10.16 -13.03 -2.30
C ARG A 161 -9.26 -13.58 -1.17
N THR A 162 -9.02 -12.80 -0.11
CA THR A 162 -8.03 -13.14 0.94
C THR A 162 -8.63 -13.36 2.32
N GLY A 163 -9.89 -12.95 2.55
CA GLY A 163 -10.51 -12.87 3.87
C GLY A 163 -10.49 -11.43 4.41
N ARG A 164 -11.30 -11.21 5.46
CA ARG A 164 -11.52 -9.86 6.03
C ARG A 164 -10.67 -9.55 7.27
N ASP A 165 -9.88 -10.50 7.72
CA ASP A 165 -8.99 -10.42 8.87
C ASP A 165 -7.57 -9.98 8.51
N VAL A 166 -7.41 -9.40 7.33
CA VAL A 166 -6.14 -8.90 6.79
C VAL A 166 -6.21 -7.41 6.48
N GLY A 167 -5.06 -6.80 6.27
CA GLY A 167 -4.90 -5.42 5.83
C GLY A 167 -4.26 -5.33 4.45
N THR A 168 -3.27 -4.47 4.32
CA THR A 168 -2.52 -4.23 3.09
C THR A 168 -1.02 -4.46 3.33
N PRO A 169 -0.23 -4.90 2.33
CA PRO A 169 -0.57 -5.11 0.92
C PRO A 169 -1.32 -6.42 0.67
N ILE A 170 -2.09 -6.46 -0.42
CA ILE A 170 -2.60 -7.71 -1.01
C ILE A 170 -2.03 -7.81 -2.42
N LEU A 171 -1.59 -9.01 -2.78
CA LEU A 171 -0.99 -9.30 -4.06
C LEU A 171 -1.75 -10.43 -4.76
N THR A 172 -2.10 -10.23 -6.01
CA THR A 172 -2.66 -11.27 -6.87
C THR A 172 -1.65 -11.61 -7.96
N VAL A 173 -1.24 -12.88 -8.04
CA VAL A 173 -0.44 -13.40 -9.16
C VAL A 173 -1.41 -13.82 -10.25
N THR A 174 -1.42 -13.11 -11.37
CA THR A 174 -2.45 -13.31 -12.41
C THR A 174 -2.38 -14.67 -13.09
N ALA A 175 -1.17 -15.22 -13.25
CA ALA A 175 -0.96 -16.54 -13.86
C ALA A 175 -1.62 -17.68 -13.08
N SER A 176 -1.74 -17.58 -11.76
CA SER A 176 -2.42 -18.56 -10.90
C SER A 176 -3.80 -18.13 -10.45
N GLU A 177 -4.16 -16.86 -10.68
CA GLU A 177 -5.37 -16.19 -10.18
C GLU A 177 -5.51 -16.26 -8.65
N GLN A 178 -4.40 -16.47 -7.93
CA GLN A 178 -4.39 -16.55 -6.47
C GLN A 178 -3.97 -15.23 -5.86
N SER A 179 -4.70 -14.85 -4.82
CA SER A 179 -4.46 -13.65 -4.04
C SER A 179 -4.08 -14.02 -2.61
N PHE A 180 -3.17 -13.26 -2.02
CA PHE A 180 -2.81 -13.42 -0.62
C PHE A 180 -2.39 -12.08 0.00
N PHE A 181 -2.53 -12.00 1.32
CA PHE A 181 -2.04 -10.88 2.10
C PHE A 181 -0.51 -10.95 2.21
N GLY A 182 0.16 -9.87 1.81
CA GLY A 182 1.62 -9.81 1.82
C GLY A 182 2.25 -9.97 0.43
N PRO A 183 3.56 -10.36 0.36
CA PRO A 183 4.41 -10.62 1.51
C PRO A 183 4.62 -9.39 2.38
N VAL A 184 4.50 -9.55 3.70
CA VAL A 184 4.81 -8.49 4.66
C VAL A 184 6.28 -8.57 5.01
N ILE A 185 7.07 -7.61 4.53
CA ILE A 185 8.53 -7.58 4.67
C ILE A 185 8.98 -6.34 5.41
N SER A 186 10.06 -6.44 6.17
CA SER A 186 10.61 -5.34 6.98
C SER A 186 11.67 -4.52 6.25
N ARG A 187 12.26 -5.06 5.18
CA ARG A 187 13.25 -4.42 4.32
C ARG A 187 13.05 -4.82 2.87
N VAL A 188 13.56 -4.01 1.96
CA VAL A 188 13.48 -4.28 0.53
C VAL A 188 14.62 -5.23 0.14
N PRO A 189 14.36 -6.46 -0.31
CA PRO A 189 15.38 -7.31 -0.90
C PRO A 189 15.73 -6.78 -2.30
N MET A 190 17.01 -6.91 -2.68
CA MET A 190 17.54 -6.43 -3.96
C MET A 190 18.21 -7.53 -4.75
N GLY A 191 18.32 -7.36 -6.06
CA GLY A 191 19.04 -8.28 -6.93
C GLY A 191 18.50 -9.72 -6.87
N GLU A 192 19.38 -10.70 -6.77
CA GLU A 192 19.01 -12.11 -6.69
C GLU A 192 18.16 -12.46 -5.45
N GLU A 193 18.29 -11.73 -4.35
CA GLU A 193 17.45 -11.94 -3.16
C GLU A 193 16.00 -11.59 -3.48
N ALA A 194 15.76 -10.50 -4.21
CA ALA A 194 14.45 -10.09 -4.65
C ALA A 194 13.79 -11.16 -5.55
N GLU A 195 14.55 -11.70 -6.49
CA GLU A 195 14.07 -12.74 -7.42
C GLU A 195 13.78 -14.06 -6.70
N ARG A 196 14.66 -14.49 -5.76
CA ARG A 196 14.40 -15.68 -4.95
C ARG A 196 13.14 -15.55 -4.09
N LEU A 197 12.89 -14.38 -3.52
CA LEU A 197 11.66 -14.15 -2.78
C LEU A 197 10.43 -14.21 -3.71
N TRP A 198 10.53 -13.65 -4.92
CA TRP A 198 9.48 -13.74 -5.93
C TRP A 198 9.17 -15.20 -6.31
N ASP A 199 10.19 -15.99 -6.59
CA ASP A 199 10.04 -17.42 -6.96
C ASP A 199 9.38 -18.21 -5.81
N ALA A 200 9.75 -17.92 -4.56
CA ALA A 200 9.13 -18.56 -3.39
C ALA A 200 7.65 -18.19 -3.27
N VAL A 201 7.31 -16.89 -3.39
CA VAL A 201 5.95 -16.37 -3.28
C VAL A 201 5.06 -16.94 -4.40
N THR A 202 5.53 -16.94 -5.64
CA THR A 202 4.76 -17.45 -6.78
C THR A 202 4.61 -18.97 -6.73
N THR A 203 5.61 -19.71 -6.23
CA THR A 203 5.52 -21.15 -5.99
C THR A 203 4.41 -21.47 -4.98
N LEU A 204 4.37 -20.74 -3.85
CA LEU A 204 3.31 -20.91 -2.84
C LEU A 204 1.94 -20.54 -3.42
N ALA A 205 1.84 -19.42 -4.13
CA ALA A 205 0.59 -18.96 -4.76
C ALA A 205 0.06 -19.96 -5.79
N SER A 206 0.94 -20.67 -6.49
CA SER A 206 0.56 -21.65 -7.52
C SER A 206 0.14 -23.00 -6.94
N PHE A 207 0.36 -23.26 -5.65
CA PHE A 207 0.01 -24.52 -5.01
C PHE A 207 -1.43 -24.48 -4.48
N PRO A 208 -2.39 -25.20 -5.05
CA PRO A 208 -3.81 -25.07 -4.71
C PRO A 208 -4.16 -25.42 -3.26
N GLY A 209 -3.32 -26.18 -2.58
CA GLY A 209 -3.50 -26.58 -1.18
C GLY A 209 -2.88 -25.63 -0.17
N PHE A 210 -2.24 -24.54 -0.61
CA PHE A 210 -1.63 -23.55 0.27
C PHE A 210 -2.66 -22.48 0.68
N ALA A 211 -2.79 -22.21 1.96
CA ALA A 211 -3.67 -21.19 2.48
C ALA A 211 -2.92 -20.09 3.25
N GLU A 212 -2.07 -20.45 4.20
CA GLU A 212 -1.43 -19.47 5.07
C GLU A 212 -0.03 -19.92 5.54
N LEU A 213 0.88 -18.94 5.63
CA LEU A 213 2.15 -19.06 6.33
C LEU A 213 2.37 -17.80 7.17
N LYS A 214 2.32 -17.94 8.51
CA LYS A 214 2.43 -16.82 9.44
C LYS A 214 3.46 -17.11 10.51
N ARG A 215 4.14 -16.08 10.99
CA ARG A 215 5.00 -16.12 12.19
C ARG A 215 4.71 -14.92 13.09
N SER A 216 4.93 -15.05 14.40
CA SER A 216 4.63 -14.02 15.39
C SER A 216 5.67 -12.89 15.45
N LEU A 217 6.93 -13.18 15.18
CA LEU A 217 8.02 -12.20 15.29
C LEU A 217 8.37 -11.59 13.93
N ARG A 218 8.60 -10.27 13.92
CA ARG A 218 9.00 -9.48 12.75
C ARG A 218 10.02 -8.43 13.14
N GLU A 219 10.83 -8.04 12.19
CA GLU A 219 11.64 -6.84 12.30
C GLU A 219 10.75 -5.58 12.21
N VAL A 220 11.13 -4.52 12.89
CA VAL A 220 10.55 -3.19 12.63
C VAL A 220 10.81 -2.82 11.16
N PRO A 221 9.83 -2.24 10.44
CA PRO A 221 10.07 -1.78 9.08
C PRO A 221 11.26 -0.83 9.01
N ARG A 222 12.25 -1.15 8.19
CA ARG A 222 13.48 -0.36 8.01
C ARG A 222 13.21 0.87 7.15
N LEU A 223 12.55 1.84 7.74
CA LEU A 223 12.14 3.09 7.11
C LEU A 223 12.68 4.28 7.91
N ASN A 224 13.16 5.31 7.23
CA ASN A 224 13.70 6.53 7.84
C ASN A 224 12.72 7.18 8.81
N ILE A 225 11.44 7.24 8.43
CA ILE A 225 10.38 7.87 9.25
C ILE A 225 10.10 7.11 10.56
N LEU A 226 10.44 5.82 10.63
CA LEU A 226 10.29 4.97 11.81
C LEU A 226 11.60 4.81 12.60
N GLY A 227 12.70 5.44 12.15
CA GLY A 227 14.02 5.29 12.78
C GLY A 227 14.67 3.92 12.52
N GLY A 228 14.13 3.11 11.62
CA GLY A 228 14.49 1.72 11.42
C GLY A 228 15.72 1.44 10.54
N LEU A 229 16.51 2.47 10.15
CA LEU A 229 17.75 2.30 9.38
C LEU A 229 18.97 2.10 10.30
N THR A 230 18.85 1.27 11.33
CA THR A 230 19.95 0.87 12.18
C THR A 230 20.50 -0.48 11.72
N ASP A 231 21.79 -0.73 11.96
CA ASP A 231 22.41 -2.06 11.71
C ASP A 231 21.88 -3.13 12.68
N GLU A 232 21.17 -2.72 13.73
CA GLU A 232 20.54 -3.62 14.69
C GLU A 232 19.16 -4.07 14.16
N VAL A 233 18.98 -5.39 14.06
CA VAL A 233 17.70 -6.01 13.78
C VAL A 233 16.90 -6.04 15.07
N VAL A 234 15.82 -5.26 15.11
CA VAL A 234 14.85 -5.30 16.21
C VAL A 234 13.72 -6.22 15.82
N GLU A 235 13.63 -7.38 16.48
CA GLU A 235 12.50 -8.29 16.30
C GLU A 235 11.33 -7.84 17.17
N GLU A 236 10.13 -7.82 16.58
CA GLU A 236 8.90 -7.44 17.26
C GLU A 236 7.87 -8.57 17.21
N ASP A 237 7.14 -8.74 18.33
CA ASP A 237 5.92 -9.52 18.37
C ASP A 237 4.74 -8.66 17.87
N TRP A 238 4.30 -8.92 16.65
CA TRP A 238 3.22 -8.17 16.03
C TRP A 238 1.83 -8.54 16.55
N GLU A 239 1.67 -9.63 17.27
CA GLU A 239 0.41 -9.91 17.97
C GLU A 239 0.27 -8.98 19.18
N ALA A 240 1.40 -8.64 19.82
CA ALA A 240 1.46 -7.65 20.90
C ALA A 240 1.75 -6.22 20.40
N GLY A 241 2.16 -6.05 19.15
CA GLY A 241 2.64 -4.78 18.61
C GLY A 241 1.62 -3.64 18.64
N HIS A 242 0.33 -3.93 18.59
CA HIS A 242 -0.73 -2.94 18.78
C HIS A 242 -0.96 -2.59 20.25
N LYS A 243 -0.44 -3.38 21.21
CA LYS A 243 -0.56 -3.13 22.65
C LYS A 243 0.60 -2.31 23.21
N ARG A 244 1.69 -2.12 22.46
CA ARG A 244 2.89 -1.41 22.93
C ARG A 244 2.72 0.09 23.09
N MET A 245 1.65 0.66 22.62
CA MET A 245 1.42 2.10 22.67
C MET A 245 0.55 2.49 23.88
N ASP A 246 0.26 1.55 24.77
CA ASP A 246 -0.51 1.75 26.02
C ASP A 246 0.40 1.90 27.26
N ASP A 247 1.76 1.93 27.12
CA ASP A 247 2.73 2.16 28.18
C ASP A 247 3.33 3.59 28.15
#